data_50bf9d55af7877077634f40f1e74e70c
#
_entry.id   50bf9d55af7877077634f40f1e74e70c
#
_cell.length_a   1.000
_cell.length_b   1.000
_cell.length_c   1.000
_cell.angle_alpha   90.00
_cell.angle_beta   90.00
_cell.angle_gamma   90.00
#
_symmetry.space_group_name_H-M   'P 1'
#
loop_
_entity.id
_entity.type
_entity.pdbx_description
1 polymer ?
#
loop_
_entity_poly.entity_id
_entity_poly.type
_entity_poly.pdbx_seq_one_letter_code
_entity_poly.pdbx_strand_id
1 'polypeptide(L)'
;MKILLPIDFSRSSQDAVRFVASRETLLGSNPQIEILNVHAPVKRKPSFLFGEGALDDYYQEHAEKLFSRARRTLESAGFKVSETMLVGVPDQTIAAEAERYKADLIVMGTRGL
;
A
#
# COMPACT_ATOMS: atom_id res chain seq x y z
N MET A 1 -2.99 -10.67 -14.18
CA MET A 1 -3.05 -9.21 -14.05
C MET A 1 -2.33 -8.77 -12.78
N LYS A 2 -1.50 -7.78 -12.89
CA LYS A 2 -0.80 -7.18 -11.75
C LYS A 2 -1.49 -5.88 -11.36
N ILE A 3 -1.89 -5.80 -10.11
CA ILE A 3 -2.62 -4.65 -9.57
C ILE A 3 -1.77 -3.99 -8.49
N LEU A 4 -1.56 -2.69 -8.62
CA LEU A 4 -0.95 -1.89 -7.56
C LEU A 4 -2.06 -1.22 -6.77
N LEU A 5 -2.06 -1.43 -5.47
CA LEU A 5 -3.09 -0.92 -4.56
C LEU A 5 -2.44 -0.08 -3.47
N PRO A 6 -2.28 1.23 -3.71
CA PRO A 6 -1.79 2.13 -2.66
C PRO A 6 -2.81 2.24 -1.53
N ILE A 7 -2.36 2.10 -0.30
CA ILE A 7 -3.24 2.12 0.87
C ILE A 7 -2.68 2.98 1.98
N ASP A 8 -3.58 3.55 2.76
CA ASP A 8 -3.28 4.24 4.01
C ASP A 8 -4.39 3.92 5.03
N PHE A 9 -4.44 4.61 6.15
CA PHE A 9 -5.46 4.37 7.17
C PHE A 9 -6.80 5.04 6.87
N SER A 10 -6.94 5.74 5.75
CA SER A 10 -8.17 6.42 5.41
C SER A 10 -9.29 5.43 5.10
N ARG A 11 -10.52 5.90 5.24
CA ARG A 11 -11.70 5.10 4.91
C ARG A 11 -11.77 4.79 3.42
N SER A 12 -11.39 5.76 2.58
CA SER A 12 -11.41 5.54 1.14
C SER A 12 -10.40 4.49 0.70
N SER A 13 -9.28 4.38 1.41
CA SER A 13 -8.30 3.33 1.17
C SER A 13 -8.88 1.96 1.52
N GLN A 14 -9.57 1.85 2.65
CA GLN A 14 -10.25 0.62 3.04
C GLN A 14 -11.34 0.24 2.04
N ASP A 15 -12.06 1.23 1.53
CA ASP A 15 -13.08 1.00 0.50
C ASP A 15 -12.44 0.48 -0.79
N ALA A 16 -11.26 0.98 -1.15
CA ALA A 16 -10.52 0.49 -2.33
C ALA A 16 -10.14 -0.99 -2.16
N VAL A 17 -9.68 -1.38 -0.98
CA VAL A 17 -9.36 -2.78 -0.68
C VAL A 17 -10.60 -3.66 -0.85
N ARG A 18 -11.72 -3.25 -0.27
CA ARG A 18 -12.98 -4.01 -0.39
C ARG A 18 -13.48 -4.06 -1.82
N PHE A 19 -13.31 -2.98 -2.56
CA PHE A 19 -13.68 -2.94 -3.98
C PHE A 19 -12.93 -4.01 -4.76
N VAL A 20 -11.60 -4.07 -4.60
CA VAL A 20 -10.78 -5.07 -5.29
C VAL A 20 -11.19 -6.47 -4.84
N ALA A 21 -11.35 -6.69 -3.54
CA ALA A 21 -11.73 -8.00 -3.00
C ALA A 21 -13.06 -8.51 -3.57
N SER A 22 -13.99 -7.60 -3.88
CA SER A 22 -15.31 -7.97 -4.41
C SER A 22 -15.32 -8.21 -5.92
N ARG A 23 -14.20 -7.95 -6.61
CA ARG A 23 -14.12 -8.02 -8.08
C ARG A 23 -13.16 -9.08 -8.57
N GLU A 24 -12.98 -10.12 -7.81
CA GLU A 24 -12.03 -11.20 -8.12
C GLU A 24 -12.28 -11.82 -9.49
N THR A 25 -13.55 -11.95 -9.90
CA THR A 25 -13.89 -12.57 -11.18
C THR A 25 -13.62 -11.67 -12.38
N LEU A 26 -13.55 -10.36 -12.16
CA LEU A 26 -13.34 -9.38 -13.22
C LEU A 26 -11.87 -9.10 -13.47
N LEU A 27 -10.99 -9.48 -12.57
CA LEU A 27 -9.57 -9.14 -12.61
C LEU A 27 -8.71 -10.24 -13.26
N GLY A 28 -9.37 -11.16 -13.98
CA GLY A 28 -8.70 -12.18 -14.74
C GLY A 28 -8.29 -13.40 -13.92
N SER A 29 -7.61 -14.32 -14.58
CA SER A 29 -7.06 -15.49 -13.90
C SER A 29 -5.76 -15.12 -13.21
N ASN A 30 -5.55 -15.64 -12.00
CA ASN A 30 -4.32 -15.48 -11.24
C ASN A 30 -3.95 -14.02 -10.95
N PRO A 31 -4.87 -13.23 -10.36
CA PRO A 31 -4.58 -11.83 -10.07
C PRO A 31 -3.55 -11.71 -8.95
N GLN A 32 -2.58 -10.80 -9.13
CA GLN A 32 -1.55 -10.49 -8.16
C GLN A 32 -1.72 -9.05 -7.71
N ILE A 33 -1.59 -8.81 -6.42
CA ILE A 33 -1.73 -7.47 -5.86
C ILE A 33 -0.47 -7.13 -5.08
N GLU A 34 0.08 -5.96 -5.36
CA GLU A 34 1.06 -5.35 -4.46
C GLU A 34 0.34 -4.25 -3.69
N ILE A 35 0.22 -4.42 -2.38
CA ILE A 35 -0.25 -3.34 -1.52
C ILE A 35 0.92 -2.45 -1.18
N LEU A 36 0.75 -1.15 -1.39
CA LEU A 36 1.81 -0.16 -1.25
C LEU A 36 1.42 0.87 -0.21
N ASN A 37 2.30 1.11 0.74
CA ASN A 37 2.14 2.21 1.68
C ASN A 37 3.29 3.20 1.48
N VAL A 38 2.96 4.45 1.20
CA VAL A 38 3.94 5.50 0.99
C VAL A 38 3.85 6.49 2.15
N HIS A 39 4.97 6.69 2.82
CA HIS A 39 5.11 7.71 3.86
C HIS A 39 5.79 8.93 3.27
N ALA A 40 5.22 10.11 3.53
CA ALA A 40 5.87 11.36 3.15
C ALA A 40 7.17 11.52 3.93
N PRO A 41 8.23 12.11 3.33
CA PRO A 41 9.48 12.33 4.06
C PRO A 41 9.25 13.27 5.25
N VAL A 42 9.87 12.94 6.38
CA VAL A 42 9.82 13.79 7.56
C VAL A 42 10.85 14.90 7.37
N LYS A 43 10.39 16.14 7.28
CA LYS A 43 11.26 17.31 7.03
C LYS A 43 12.21 17.63 8.18
N ARG A 44 11.84 17.26 9.39
CA ARG A 44 12.70 17.38 10.57
C ARG A 44 12.84 16.02 11.18
N LYS A 45 14.05 15.50 11.16
CA LYS A 45 14.34 14.29 11.91
C LYS A 45 14.41 14.65 13.39
N PRO A 46 13.47 14.21 14.21
CA PRO A 46 13.64 14.32 15.65
C PRO A 46 14.64 13.28 16.14
N SER A 47 15.80 13.24 15.50
CA SER A 47 16.82 12.23 15.77
C SER A 47 17.32 12.25 17.20
N PHE A 48 17.21 13.42 17.85
CA PHE A 48 17.58 13.57 19.25
C PHE A 48 16.52 12.96 20.20
N LEU A 49 15.28 12.78 19.72
CA LEU A 49 14.21 12.19 20.51
C LEU A 49 14.09 10.68 20.33
N PHE A 50 14.35 10.20 19.13
CA PHE A 50 14.08 8.82 18.76
C PHE A 50 15.33 7.98 18.51
N GLY A 51 16.49 8.59 18.32
CA GLY A 51 17.69 7.87 17.93
C GLY A 51 17.65 7.40 16.49
N GLU A 52 18.79 6.91 16.02
CA GLU A 52 18.96 6.41 14.67
C GLU A 52 18.22 5.08 14.52
N GLY A 53 17.40 4.96 13.51
CA GLY A 53 16.64 3.74 13.24
C GLY A 53 15.25 3.67 13.86
N ALA A 54 14.98 4.49 14.89
CA ALA A 54 13.65 4.49 15.53
C ALA A 54 12.56 4.95 14.58
N LEU A 55 12.87 5.83 13.65
CA LEU A 55 11.92 6.31 12.65
C LEU A 55 11.58 5.22 11.64
N ASP A 56 12.55 4.42 11.23
CA ASP A 56 12.33 3.29 10.34
C ASP A 56 11.45 2.23 11.03
N ASP A 57 11.71 1.95 12.30
CA ASP A 57 10.88 1.03 13.09
C ASP A 57 9.45 1.53 13.20
N TYR A 58 9.27 2.83 13.42
CA TYR A 58 7.96 3.46 13.49
C TYR A 58 7.18 3.28 12.17
N TYR A 59 7.82 3.54 11.04
CA TYR A 59 7.19 3.38 9.73
C TYR A 59 6.83 1.92 9.47
N GLN A 60 7.70 1.00 9.80
CA GLN A 60 7.45 -0.41 9.61
C GLN A 60 6.30 -0.92 10.48
N GLU A 61 6.27 -0.51 11.73
CA GLU A 61 5.20 -0.89 12.64
C GLU A 61 3.84 -0.41 12.17
N HIS A 62 3.76 0.84 11.69
CA HIS A 62 2.54 1.39 11.12
C HIS A 62 2.12 0.64 9.87
N ALA A 63 3.07 0.37 8.98
CA ALA A 63 2.81 -0.34 7.73
C ALA A 63 2.33 -1.78 8.00
N GLU A 64 2.90 -2.46 8.97
CA GLU A 64 2.49 -3.83 9.31
C GLU A 64 1.03 -3.92 9.73
N LYS A 65 0.57 -2.99 10.55
CA LYS A 65 -0.84 -2.95 10.98
C LYS A 65 -1.76 -2.74 9.79
N LEU A 66 -1.39 -1.82 8.92
CA LEU A 66 -2.16 -1.50 7.72
C LEU A 66 -2.19 -2.68 6.76
N PHE A 67 -1.04 -3.26 6.48
CA PHE A 67 -0.89 -4.39 5.56
C PHE A 67 -1.63 -5.63 6.06
N SER A 68 -1.54 -5.92 7.35
CA SER A 68 -2.16 -7.09 7.94
C SER A 68 -3.67 -7.10 7.69
N ARG A 69 -4.32 -5.96 7.87
CA ARG A 69 -5.76 -5.82 7.65
C ARG A 69 -6.12 -5.99 6.17
N ALA A 70 -5.39 -5.31 5.29
CA ALA A 70 -5.64 -5.39 3.86
C ALA A 70 -5.36 -6.78 3.31
N ARG A 71 -4.26 -7.39 3.73
CA ARG A 71 -3.87 -8.74 3.32
C ARG A 71 -4.95 -9.75 3.67
N ARG A 72 -5.48 -9.67 4.90
CA ARG A 72 -6.52 -10.60 5.33
C ARG A 72 -7.75 -10.54 4.42
N THR A 73 -8.18 -9.34 4.08
CA THR A 73 -9.33 -9.14 3.20
C THR A 73 -9.06 -9.69 1.79
N LEU A 74 -7.88 -9.38 1.25
CA LEU A 74 -7.53 -9.75 -0.13
C LEU A 74 -7.22 -11.23 -0.27
N GLU A 75 -6.49 -11.82 0.67
CA GLU A 75 -6.18 -13.24 0.62
C GLU A 75 -7.42 -14.09 0.81
N SER A 76 -8.37 -13.64 1.63
CA SER A 76 -9.66 -14.31 1.79
C SER A 76 -10.46 -14.34 0.48
N ALA A 77 -10.22 -13.38 -0.40
CA ALA A 77 -10.85 -13.33 -1.72
C ALA A 77 -10.06 -14.10 -2.79
N GLY A 78 -8.94 -14.72 -2.43
CA GLY A 78 -8.16 -15.56 -3.33
C GLY A 78 -7.01 -14.88 -4.05
N PHE A 79 -6.65 -13.66 -3.65
CA PHE A 79 -5.56 -12.93 -4.29
C PHE A 79 -4.21 -13.31 -3.70
N LYS A 80 -3.18 -13.27 -4.54
CA LYS A 80 -1.79 -13.28 -4.08
C LYS A 80 -1.39 -11.85 -3.76
N VAL A 81 -0.91 -11.63 -2.53
CA VAL A 81 -0.62 -10.29 -2.04
C VAL A 81 0.86 -10.17 -1.67
N SER A 82 1.50 -9.12 -2.16
CA SER A 82 2.82 -8.69 -1.70
C SER A 82 2.70 -7.31 -1.07
N GLU A 83 3.67 -6.96 -0.24
CA GLU A 83 3.66 -5.72 0.55
C GLU A 83 4.90 -4.92 0.28
N THR A 84 4.75 -3.61 0.08
CA THR A 84 5.88 -2.71 -0.12
C THR A 84 5.61 -1.41 0.64
N MET A 85 6.57 -0.99 1.44
CA MET A 85 6.53 0.30 2.12
C MET A 85 7.65 1.17 1.58
N LEU A 86 7.31 2.38 1.15
CA LEU A 86 8.26 3.33 0.60
C LEU A 86 8.11 4.68 1.27
N VAL A 87 9.19 5.45 1.28
CA VAL A 87 9.20 6.83 1.77
C VAL A 87 9.45 7.73 0.58
N GLY A 88 8.57 8.71 0.37
CA GLY A 88 8.70 9.62 -0.76
C GLY A 88 7.47 10.49 -0.92
N VAL A 89 7.46 11.27 -2.00
CA VAL A 89 6.29 12.05 -2.38
C VAL A 89 5.25 11.09 -2.95
N PRO A 90 4.04 11.01 -2.38
CA PRO A 90 3.12 9.92 -2.69
C PRO A 90 2.81 9.73 -4.18
N ASP A 91 2.43 10.78 -4.89
CA ASP A 91 2.07 10.66 -6.30
C ASP A 91 3.25 10.19 -7.17
N GLN A 92 4.43 10.73 -6.93
CA GLN A 92 5.63 10.37 -7.68
C GLN A 92 6.08 8.94 -7.33
N THR A 93 5.99 8.58 -6.06
CA THR A 93 6.41 7.27 -5.58
C THR A 93 5.48 6.18 -6.11
N ILE A 94 4.17 6.44 -6.11
CA ILE A 94 3.18 5.50 -6.65
C ILE A 94 3.42 5.28 -8.14
N ALA A 95 3.64 6.35 -8.90
CA ALA A 95 3.90 6.25 -10.34
C ALA A 95 5.16 5.45 -10.64
N ALA A 96 6.23 5.71 -9.91
CA ALA A 96 7.49 4.98 -10.07
C ALA A 96 7.34 3.50 -9.72
N GLU A 97 6.61 3.21 -8.65
CA GLU A 97 6.40 1.82 -8.24
C GLU A 97 5.50 1.07 -9.21
N ALA A 98 4.51 1.74 -9.80
CA ALA A 98 3.66 1.14 -10.83
C ALA A 98 4.49 0.70 -12.03
N GLU A 99 5.46 1.52 -12.44
CA GLU A 99 6.40 1.17 -13.52
C GLU A 99 7.30 0.01 -13.14
N ARG A 100 7.88 0.07 -11.95
CA ARG A 100 8.79 -0.98 -11.48
C ARG A 100 8.08 -2.33 -11.39
N TYR A 101 6.89 -2.33 -10.82
CA TYR A 101 6.08 -3.54 -10.65
C TYR A 101 5.45 -4.01 -11.96
N LYS A 102 5.40 -3.15 -12.97
CA LYS A 102 4.70 -3.38 -14.24
C LYS A 102 3.22 -3.64 -13.99
N ALA A 103 2.61 -2.75 -13.23
CA ALA A 103 1.20 -2.86 -12.90
C ALA A 103 0.33 -2.69 -14.15
N ASP A 104 -0.65 -3.55 -14.28
CA ASP A 104 -1.66 -3.43 -15.32
C ASP A 104 -2.75 -2.42 -14.91
N LEU A 105 -2.93 -2.26 -13.60
CA LEU A 105 -3.98 -1.43 -13.04
C LEU A 105 -3.53 -0.85 -11.71
N ILE A 106 -3.89 0.40 -11.46
CA ILE A 106 -3.74 1.03 -10.15
C ILE A 106 -5.14 1.30 -9.61
N VAL A 107 -5.42 0.80 -8.42
CA VAL A 107 -6.69 1.07 -7.72
C VAL A 107 -6.35 1.81 -6.44
N MET A 108 -6.98 2.95 -6.21
CA MET A 108 -6.73 3.73 -5.01
C MET A 108 -7.97 4.51 -4.60
N GLY A 109 -8.01 4.87 -3.33
CA GLY A 109 -9.06 5.73 -2.82
C GLY A 109 -8.93 7.16 -3.34
N THR A 110 -10.04 7.87 -3.38
CA THR A 110 -10.08 9.24 -3.88
C THR A 110 -9.79 10.28 -2.81
N ARG A 111 -9.77 9.87 -1.55
CA ARG A 111 -9.52 10.76 -0.41
C ARG A 111 -8.54 10.07 0.53
N GLY A 112 -7.57 10.79 1.03
CA GLY A 112 -6.61 10.26 1.99
C GLY A 112 -5.17 10.23 1.49
N LEU A 113 -4.98 10.39 0.21
CA LEU A 113 -3.62 10.45 -0.35
C LEU A 113 -3.25 11.87 -0.79
#